data_401133ce3d6414b479e218c31e869206
#
_entry.id   401133ce3d6414b479e218c31e869206
#
_cell.length_a   1.000
_cell.length_b   1.000
_cell.length_c   1.000
_cell.angle_alpha   90.00
_cell.angle_beta   90.00
_cell.angle_gamma   90.00
#
_symmetry.space_group_name_H-M   'P 1'
#
loop_
_entity.id
_entity.type
_entity.pdbx_description
1 polymer ?
#
loop_
_entity_poly.entity_id
_entity_poly.type
_entity_poly.pdbx_seq_one_letter_code
_entity_poly.pdbx_strand_id
1 'polypeptide(L)'
;ARAEIASGEVVFNTALSGYQEIITDPSYAGQMVTFTYPHIGNYGINTVDAESKGAACRGVIVRDLARRHSNHRAELGLGEHLAALGTPGIAGVDTRRLTRILRDSGAVPGAFGSASEAELLEAARSEPGTDGIDLVSTVTTDQPYSLDSEASRRIVALDFGVKTTILRCLTEFGSVEVLPASTSAAEVLARGADGVFLSNGPGDPGMLDHLVETVSGLIGQVPIFGICLGHQILGRALGAPTVKLPFGHHGGNHPVKDLLTGRIEITSQNHNFAVDADSFAQLERDVHMTHVN
;
A
#
# COMPACT_ATOMS: atom_id res chain seq x y z
N ALA A 1 4.87 13.85 -15.14
CA ALA A 1 6.03 13.76 -16.05
C ALA A 1 5.64 13.08 -17.36
N ARG A 2 6.45 13.26 -18.39
CA ARG A 2 6.34 12.51 -19.65
C ARG A 2 7.29 11.32 -19.59
N ALA A 3 6.84 10.17 -20.09
CA ALA A 3 7.66 9.00 -20.30
C ALA A 3 7.56 8.55 -21.75
N GLU A 4 8.60 7.94 -22.28
CA GLU A 4 8.53 7.24 -23.54
C GLU A 4 7.65 6.00 -23.39
N ILE A 5 7.92 5.20 -22.36
CA ILE A 5 7.09 4.07 -21.91
C ILE A 5 7.01 4.10 -20.38
N ALA A 6 5.82 3.96 -19.85
CA ALA A 6 5.54 3.64 -18.46
C ALA A 6 4.69 2.38 -18.43
N SER A 7 5.10 1.35 -17.67
CA SER A 7 4.36 0.09 -17.52
C SER A 7 4.21 -0.29 -16.05
N GLY A 8 3.21 -1.10 -15.75
CA GLY A 8 2.90 -1.58 -14.41
C GLY A 8 1.56 -2.29 -14.36
N GLU A 9 1.25 -2.92 -13.23
CA GLU A 9 -0.08 -3.46 -12.98
C GLU A 9 -1.10 -2.33 -12.82
N VAL A 10 -2.14 -2.30 -13.64
CA VAL A 10 -3.17 -1.25 -13.60
C VAL A 10 -4.21 -1.59 -12.56
N VAL A 11 -4.35 -0.72 -11.57
CA VAL A 11 -5.38 -0.78 -10.55
C VAL A 11 -6.25 0.49 -10.58
N PHE A 12 -7.40 0.47 -9.91
CA PHE A 12 -8.22 1.67 -9.77
C PHE A 12 -8.45 1.99 -8.29
N ASN A 13 -8.54 3.27 -7.95
CA ASN A 13 -8.88 3.74 -6.61
C ASN A 13 -10.17 4.56 -6.64
N THR A 14 -11.10 4.24 -5.73
CA THR A 14 -12.45 4.84 -5.65
C THR A 14 -12.54 6.01 -4.70
N ALA A 15 -11.46 6.43 -4.05
CA ALA A 15 -11.46 7.57 -3.14
C ALA A 15 -11.80 8.88 -3.88
N LEU A 16 -12.60 9.73 -3.22
CA LEU A 16 -13.00 11.03 -3.76
C LEU A 16 -11.92 12.11 -3.56
N SER A 17 -11.01 11.89 -2.60
CA SER A 17 -9.93 12.79 -2.21
C SER A 17 -8.74 11.98 -1.72
N GLY A 18 -7.62 12.64 -1.41
CA GLY A 18 -6.43 11.95 -0.92
C GLY A 18 -5.52 11.46 -2.05
N TYR A 19 -5.56 12.09 -3.23
CA TYR A 19 -4.73 11.64 -4.34
C TYR A 19 -3.23 11.78 -4.06
N GLN A 20 -2.79 12.73 -3.23
CA GLN A 20 -1.39 12.86 -2.84
C GLN A 20 -0.98 11.69 -1.97
N GLU A 21 -1.77 11.35 -0.96
CA GLU A 21 -1.57 10.23 -0.06
C GLU A 21 -1.53 8.91 -0.85
N ILE A 22 -2.42 8.75 -1.83
CA ILE A 22 -2.46 7.56 -2.70
C ILE A 22 -1.20 7.45 -3.56
N ILE A 23 -0.78 8.53 -4.22
CA ILE A 23 0.38 8.53 -5.11
C ILE A 23 1.68 8.26 -4.35
N THR A 24 1.76 8.73 -3.11
CA THR A 24 2.94 8.59 -2.24
C THR A 24 2.89 7.39 -1.30
N ASP A 25 1.81 6.58 -1.33
CA ASP A 25 1.71 5.33 -0.54
C ASP A 25 2.63 4.26 -1.15
N PRO A 26 3.66 3.78 -0.41
CA PRO A 26 4.57 2.74 -0.89
C PRO A 26 3.88 1.44 -1.30
N SER A 27 2.67 1.17 -0.80
CA SER A 27 1.89 -0.02 -1.16
C SER A 27 1.50 -0.06 -2.64
N TYR A 28 1.62 1.05 -3.39
CA TYR A 28 1.40 1.09 -4.83
C TYR A 28 2.67 0.84 -5.67
N ALA A 29 3.80 0.43 -5.07
CA ALA A 29 4.98 0.08 -5.84
C ALA A 29 4.67 -1.02 -6.87
N GLY A 30 5.16 -0.85 -8.10
CA GLY A 30 4.85 -1.73 -9.22
C GLY A 30 3.51 -1.44 -9.93
N GLN A 31 2.65 -0.58 -9.40
CA GLN A 31 1.30 -0.33 -9.92
C GLN A 31 1.14 1.01 -10.62
N MET A 32 0.23 1.06 -11.58
CA MET A 32 -0.30 2.29 -12.18
C MET A 32 -1.70 2.55 -11.65
N VAL A 33 -1.90 3.71 -11.01
CA VAL A 33 -3.14 4.03 -10.30
C VAL A 33 -4.10 4.80 -11.21
N THR A 34 -5.27 4.21 -11.44
CA THR A 34 -6.40 4.86 -12.13
C THR A 34 -7.32 5.49 -11.10
N PHE A 35 -7.48 6.80 -11.13
CA PHE A 35 -8.44 7.49 -10.28
C PHE A 35 -9.84 7.46 -10.89
N THR A 36 -10.81 6.91 -10.15
CA THR A 36 -12.21 6.86 -10.63
C THR A 36 -12.91 8.22 -10.52
N TYR A 37 -12.47 9.06 -9.55
CA TYR A 37 -12.96 10.43 -9.46
C TYR A 37 -12.50 11.23 -10.67
N PRO A 38 -13.42 11.91 -11.38
CA PRO A 38 -13.14 12.42 -12.73
C PRO A 38 -12.19 13.61 -12.75
N HIS A 39 -12.06 14.39 -11.66
CA HIS A 39 -11.31 15.63 -11.65
C HIS A 39 -10.25 15.61 -10.53
N ILE A 40 -8.99 15.35 -10.89
CA ILE A 40 -7.86 15.14 -9.97
C ILE A 40 -6.90 16.32 -10.03
N GLY A 41 -6.28 16.67 -8.89
CA GLY A 41 -5.35 17.80 -8.75
C GLY A 41 -5.99 19.11 -8.34
N ASN A 42 -7.30 19.12 -8.05
CA ASN A 42 -8.10 20.33 -7.81
C ASN A 42 -7.77 21.06 -6.50
N TYR A 43 -7.21 20.40 -5.49
CA TYR A 43 -6.81 21.04 -4.22
C TYR A 43 -5.29 21.15 -4.04
N GLY A 44 -4.49 20.79 -5.07
CA GLY A 44 -3.04 20.92 -5.04
C GLY A 44 -2.35 19.86 -4.20
N ILE A 45 -1.08 20.13 -3.94
CA ILE A 45 -0.14 19.30 -3.17
C ILE A 45 0.42 20.16 -2.04
N ASN A 46 0.78 19.56 -0.92
CA ASN A 46 1.46 20.18 0.20
C ASN A 46 2.52 19.23 0.79
N THR A 47 3.37 19.74 1.67
CA THR A 47 4.48 18.98 2.27
C THR A 47 4.06 18.03 3.38
N VAL A 48 2.84 18.14 3.90
CA VAL A 48 2.38 17.39 5.09
C VAL A 48 1.67 16.10 4.75
N ASP A 49 0.93 16.08 3.61
CA ASP A 49 0.04 14.97 3.25
C ASP A 49 0.74 13.84 2.46
N ALA A 50 2.06 13.91 2.30
CA ALA A 50 2.82 12.85 1.67
C ALA A 50 3.04 11.67 2.63
N GLU A 51 2.78 10.46 2.17
CA GLU A 51 2.93 9.22 2.94
C GLU A 51 4.34 8.64 2.86
N SER A 52 5.17 9.10 1.92
CA SER A 52 6.58 8.78 1.79
C SER A 52 7.35 9.89 1.07
N LYS A 53 8.67 9.74 0.97
CA LYS A 53 9.55 10.76 0.34
C LYS A 53 9.35 10.93 -1.17
N GLY A 54 8.63 10.02 -1.84
CA GLY A 54 8.44 10.05 -3.28
C GLY A 54 7.13 9.41 -3.73
N ALA A 55 6.88 9.37 -5.03
CA ALA A 55 5.80 8.55 -5.57
C ALA A 55 6.29 7.09 -5.67
N ALA A 56 5.53 6.18 -5.10
CA ALA A 56 5.82 4.76 -5.19
C ALA A 56 5.19 4.13 -6.44
N CYS A 57 4.07 4.66 -6.91
CA CYS A 57 3.38 4.14 -8.10
C CYS A 57 4.18 4.40 -9.39
N ARG A 58 4.07 3.47 -10.34
CA ARG A 58 4.69 3.52 -11.67
C ARG A 58 4.08 4.56 -12.60
N GLY A 59 2.84 4.98 -12.34
CA GLY A 59 2.16 5.97 -13.15
C GLY A 59 0.77 6.31 -12.63
N VAL A 60 0.24 7.45 -13.11
CA VAL A 60 -1.04 8.02 -12.70
C VAL A 60 -1.95 8.17 -13.92
N ILE A 61 -3.14 7.61 -13.84
CA ILE A 61 -4.14 7.64 -14.93
C ILE A 61 -5.36 8.41 -14.44
N VAL A 62 -5.68 9.52 -15.10
CA VAL A 62 -6.81 10.39 -14.75
C VAL A 62 -7.69 10.72 -15.95
N ARG A 63 -8.96 11.01 -15.69
CA ARG A 63 -9.85 11.58 -16.71
C ARG A 63 -9.47 13.03 -16.99
N ASP A 64 -9.54 13.86 -15.95
CA ASP A 64 -9.23 15.28 -16.06
C ASP A 64 -8.21 15.68 -14.99
N LEU A 65 -7.12 16.29 -15.43
CA LEU A 65 -6.15 16.94 -14.54
C LEU A 65 -6.57 18.40 -14.37
N ALA A 66 -6.74 18.85 -13.12
CA ALA A 66 -7.08 20.22 -12.82
C ALA A 66 -6.02 21.19 -13.35
N ARG A 67 -6.46 22.19 -14.13
CA ARG A 67 -5.57 23.25 -14.65
C ARG A 67 -5.10 24.21 -13.57
N ARG A 68 -5.92 24.39 -12.52
CA ARG A 68 -5.65 25.23 -11.37
C ARG A 68 -6.09 24.49 -10.11
N HIS A 69 -5.29 24.58 -9.08
CA HIS A 69 -5.65 24.11 -7.76
C HIS A 69 -6.15 25.27 -6.89
N SER A 70 -6.98 24.96 -5.90
CA SER A 70 -7.49 25.95 -4.94
C SER A 70 -7.70 25.29 -3.59
N ASN A 71 -6.77 25.52 -2.67
CA ASN A 71 -6.84 25.12 -1.27
C ASN A 71 -5.84 25.98 -0.49
N HIS A 72 -6.19 26.36 0.73
CA HIS A 72 -5.33 27.20 1.58
C HIS A 72 -4.01 26.50 1.99
N ARG A 73 -3.93 25.18 1.90
CA ARG A 73 -2.71 24.39 2.19
C ARG A 73 -1.91 24.05 0.93
N ALA A 74 -2.41 24.41 -0.25
CA ALA A 74 -1.75 24.04 -1.50
C ALA A 74 -0.46 24.85 -1.71
N GLU A 75 0.62 24.17 -1.98
CA GLU A 75 1.94 24.70 -2.26
C GLU A 75 2.30 24.52 -3.74
N LEU A 76 1.79 23.46 -4.38
CA LEU A 76 2.16 23.06 -5.74
C LEU A 76 0.98 22.42 -6.47
N GLY A 77 1.00 22.44 -7.80
CA GLY A 77 0.05 21.71 -8.63
C GLY A 77 0.45 20.22 -8.77
N LEU A 78 -0.53 19.33 -8.92
CA LEU A 78 -0.27 17.89 -9.06
C LEU A 78 0.63 17.58 -10.27
N GLY A 79 0.42 18.26 -11.41
CA GLY A 79 1.25 18.03 -12.61
C GLY A 79 2.72 18.41 -12.40
N GLU A 80 3.00 19.49 -11.67
CA GLU A 80 4.34 19.93 -11.30
C GLU A 80 4.98 18.96 -10.30
N HIS A 81 4.20 18.50 -9.32
CA HIS A 81 4.66 17.50 -8.34
C HIS A 81 5.07 16.19 -9.00
N LEU A 82 4.22 15.62 -9.87
CA LEU A 82 4.54 14.41 -10.62
C LEU A 82 5.78 14.60 -11.51
N ALA A 83 5.96 15.79 -12.09
CA ALA A 83 7.15 16.10 -12.87
C ALA A 83 8.42 16.15 -12.01
N ALA A 84 8.34 16.74 -10.82
CA ALA A 84 9.47 16.79 -9.88
C ALA A 84 9.87 15.41 -9.36
N LEU A 85 8.90 14.50 -9.18
CA LEU A 85 9.12 13.10 -8.76
C LEU A 85 9.54 12.19 -9.92
N GLY A 86 9.49 12.66 -11.18
CA GLY A 86 9.73 11.81 -12.34
C GLY A 86 8.61 10.79 -12.61
N THR A 87 7.47 10.88 -11.92
CA THR A 87 6.35 9.96 -12.06
C THR A 87 5.52 10.30 -13.30
N PRO A 88 5.37 9.39 -14.27
CA PRO A 88 4.57 9.64 -15.46
C PRO A 88 3.08 9.69 -15.14
N GLY A 89 2.33 10.48 -15.93
CA GLY A 89 0.89 10.56 -15.81
C GLY A 89 0.22 10.79 -17.16
N ILE A 90 -0.96 10.23 -17.33
CA ILE A 90 -1.80 10.41 -18.51
C ILE A 90 -3.17 10.96 -18.11
N ALA A 91 -3.65 11.96 -18.85
CA ALA A 91 -4.98 12.55 -18.69
C ALA A 91 -5.81 12.39 -19.98
N GLY A 92 -7.13 12.55 -19.89
CA GLY A 92 -8.04 12.39 -21.02
C GLY A 92 -8.50 10.93 -21.23
N VAL A 93 -8.22 10.05 -20.27
CA VAL A 93 -8.63 8.63 -20.34
C VAL A 93 -10.09 8.48 -19.87
N ASP A 94 -10.86 7.62 -20.51
CA ASP A 94 -12.15 7.19 -20.00
C ASP A 94 -11.93 6.23 -18.80
N THR A 95 -11.67 6.82 -17.64
CA THR A 95 -11.38 6.07 -16.39
C THR A 95 -12.58 5.25 -15.94
N ARG A 96 -13.83 5.65 -16.27
CA ARG A 96 -15.02 4.84 -15.98
C ARG A 96 -15.03 3.54 -16.78
N ARG A 97 -14.72 3.61 -18.08
CA ARG A 97 -14.60 2.42 -18.93
C ARG A 97 -13.45 1.53 -18.47
N LEU A 98 -12.29 2.12 -18.18
CA LEU A 98 -11.11 1.39 -17.69
C LEU A 98 -11.43 0.68 -16.36
N THR A 99 -12.06 1.36 -15.39
CA THR A 99 -12.47 0.76 -14.12
C THR A 99 -13.40 -0.44 -14.31
N ARG A 100 -14.35 -0.37 -15.27
CA ARG A 100 -15.22 -1.50 -15.56
C ARG A 100 -14.45 -2.69 -16.14
N ILE A 101 -13.48 -2.44 -17.03
CA ILE A 101 -12.61 -3.50 -17.56
C ILE A 101 -11.84 -4.17 -16.43
N LEU A 102 -11.20 -3.38 -15.56
CA LEU A 102 -10.44 -3.90 -14.43
C LEU A 102 -11.31 -4.68 -13.43
N ARG A 103 -12.53 -4.21 -13.19
CA ARG A 103 -13.49 -4.94 -12.33
C ARG A 103 -13.88 -6.29 -12.92
N ASP A 104 -14.12 -6.34 -14.22
CA ASP A 104 -14.65 -7.51 -14.89
C ASP A 104 -13.54 -8.52 -15.27
N SER A 105 -12.30 -8.06 -15.50
CA SER A 105 -11.16 -8.88 -15.93
C SER A 105 -10.08 -9.07 -14.86
N GLY A 106 -10.16 -8.34 -13.75
CA GLY A 106 -9.11 -8.24 -12.75
C GLY A 106 -8.11 -7.12 -13.04
N ALA A 107 -7.16 -6.92 -12.12
CA ALA A 107 -6.01 -6.07 -12.36
C ALA A 107 -5.17 -6.68 -13.50
N VAL A 108 -4.75 -5.85 -14.44
CA VAL A 108 -4.02 -6.29 -15.62
C VAL A 108 -2.76 -5.47 -15.84
N PRO A 109 -1.72 -6.04 -16.42
CA PRO A 109 -0.58 -5.26 -16.91
C PRO A 109 -1.02 -4.23 -17.96
N GLY A 110 -0.41 -3.06 -17.93
CA GLY A 110 -0.69 -2.01 -18.90
C GLY A 110 0.52 -1.13 -19.14
N ALA A 111 0.46 -0.33 -20.20
CA ALA A 111 1.47 0.66 -20.53
C ALA A 111 0.87 1.91 -21.16
N PHE A 112 1.51 3.05 -20.94
CA PHE A 112 1.23 4.29 -21.64
C PHE A 112 2.50 5.10 -21.85
N GLY A 113 2.50 6.00 -22.84
CA GLY A 113 3.65 6.84 -23.12
C GLY A 113 3.56 7.52 -24.46
N SER A 114 4.71 7.97 -24.99
CA SER A 114 4.85 8.59 -26.30
C SER A 114 5.41 7.66 -27.37
N ALA A 115 5.78 6.42 -27.00
CA ALA A 115 6.21 5.37 -27.94
C ALA A 115 5.05 4.93 -28.85
N SER A 116 5.35 4.16 -29.87
CA SER A 116 4.34 3.61 -30.78
C SER A 116 3.38 2.64 -30.06
N GLU A 117 2.20 2.44 -30.62
CA GLU A 117 1.23 1.48 -30.09
C GLU A 117 1.81 0.07 -29.97
N ALA A 118 2.63 -0.36 -30.92
CA ALA A 118 3.27 -1.67 -30.91
C ALA A 118 4.25 -1.82 -29.74
N GLU A 119 5.06 -0.80 -29.49
CA GLU A 119 6.01 -0.79 -28.35
C GLU A 119 5.29 -0.75 -27.01
N LEU A 120 4.23 0.06 -26.88
CA LEU A 120 3.41 0.11 -25.66
C LEU A 120 2.70 -1.22 -25.40
N LEU A 121 2.19 -1.87 -26.45
CA LEU A 121 1.53 -3.17 -26.31
C LEU A 121 2.52 -4.25 -25.91
N GLU A 122 3.74 -4.23 -26.45
CA GLU A 122 4.80 -5.16 -26.06
C GLU A 122 5.23 -4.93 -24.61
N ALA A 123 5.41 -3.68 -24.20
CA ALA A 123 5.72 -3.34 -22.81
C ALA A 123 4.63 -3.83 -21.84
N ALA A 124 3.35 -3.65 -22.19
CA ALA A 124 2.24 -4.15 -21.38
C ALA A 124 2.22 -5.69 -21.29
N ARG A 125 2.55 -6.40 -22.39
CA ARG A 125 2.59 -7.87 -22.40
C ARG A 125 3.76 -8.44 -21.61
N SER A 126 4.87 -7.72 -21.58
CA SER A 126 6.10 -8.09 -20.85
C SER A 126 6.06 -7.71 -19.37
N GLU A 127 5.07 -6.91 -18.94
CA GLU A 127 4.95 -6.46 -17.56
C GLU A 127 4.46 -7.63 -16.68
N PRO A 128 5.22 -8.05 -15.68
CA PRO A 128 4.85 -9.21 -14.83
C PRO A 128 3.71 -8.90 -13.86
N GLY A 129 3.38 -7.65 -13.62
CA GLY A 129 2.46 -7.23 -12.55
C GLY A 129 3.12 -7.26 -11.18
N THR A 130 2.33 -7.49 -10.14
CA THR A 130 2.81 -7.54 -8.74
C THR A 130 2.79 -8.95 -8.13
N ASP A 131 2.25 -9.93 -8.85
CA ASP A 131 2.15 -11.32 -8.43
C ASP A 131 3.50 -12.02 -8.56
N GLY A 132 3.91 -12.78 -7.55
CA GLY A 132 5.19 -13.48 -7.55
C GLY A 132 6.43 -12.59 -7.45
N ILE A 133 6.31 -11.35 -6.98
CA ILE A 133 7.42 -10.40 -6.88
C ILE A 133 7.56 -9.86 -5.45
N ASP A 134 8.80 -9.85 -4.95
CA ASP A 134 9.16 -9.08 -3.75
C ASP A 134 9.34 -7.61 -4.11
N LEU A 135 8.35 -6.79 -3.73
CA LEU A 135 8.42 -5.33 -3.87
C LEU A 135 8.77 -4.64 -2.55
N VAL A 136 8.78 -5.35 -1.42
CA VAL A 136 9.17 -4.80 -0.11
C VAL A 136 10.62 -4.36 -0.13
N SER A 137 11.50 -5.14 -0.75
CA SER A 137 12.93 -4.82 -0.89
C SER A 137 13.19 -3.48 -1.60
N THR A 138 12.23 -2.97 -2.38
CA THR A 138 12.36 -1.70 -3.13
C THR A 138 11.88 -0.47 -2.36
N VAL A 139 11.17 -0.66 -1.24
CA VAL A 139 10.53 0.44 -0.49
C VAL A 139 10.91 0.49 0.99
N THR A 140 11.48 -0.58 1.54
CA THR A 140 11.95 -0.62 2.92
C THR A 140 13.08 0.37 3.16
N THR A 141 13.23 0.85 4.39
CA THR A 141 14.35 1.73 4.75
C THR A 141 15.70 0.99 4.70
N ASP A 142 16.75 1.69 4.28
CA ASP A 142 18.11 1.15 4.27
C ASP A 142 18.76 1.12 5.67
N GLN A 143 18.33 2.01 6.56
CA GLN A 143 18.91 2.19 7.90
C GLN A 143 17.80 2.38 8.93
N PRO A 144 18.00 1.88 10.15
CA PRO A 144 17.11 2.18 11.27
C PRO A 144 17.01 3.69 11.53
N TYR A 145 15.81 4.14 11.92
CA TYR A 145 15.59 5.50 12.40
C TYR A 145 14.51 5.50 13.48
N SER A 146 14.44 6.58 14.26
CA SER A 146 13.50 6.69 15.37
C SER A 146 12.64 7.95 15.27
N LEU A 147 11.44 7.84 15.80
CA LEU A 147 10.51 8.94 16.06
C LEU A 147 10.29 9.00 17.57
N ASP A 148 10.58 10.14 18.16
CA ASP A 148 10.42 10.35 19.60
C ASP A 148 8.95 10.56 19.97
N SER A 149 8.60 10.21 21.19
CA SER A 149 7.32 10.43 21.81
C SER A 149 7.49 10.72 23.31
N GLU A 150 6.55 11.48 23.88
CA GLU A 150 6.48 11.69 25.34
C GLU A 150 5.88 10.47 26.07
N ALA A 151 5.22 9.56 25.35
CA ALA A 151 4.68 8.33 25.90
C ALA A 151 5.80 7.33 26.23
N SER A 152 5.62 6.58 27.33
CA SER A 152 6.67 5.75 27.92
C SER A 152 6.95 4.43 27.20
N ARG A 153 6.06 4.01 26.27
CA ARG A 153 6.24 2.74 25.56
C ARG A 153 7.25 2.86 24.43
N ARG A 154 7.86 1.72 24.10
CA ARG A 154 8.76 1.57 22.96
C ARG A 154 8.13 0.63 21.94
N ILE A 155 7.98 1.07 20.71
CA ILE A 155 7.42 0.32 19.60
C ILE A 155 8.54 0.10 18.59
N VAL A 156 8.72 -1.13 18.15
CA VAL A 156 9.54 -1.43 16.96
C VAL A 156 8.60 -1.62 15.78
N ALA A 157 8.82 -0.88 14.71
CA ALA A 157 8.11 -1.01 13.44
C ALA A 157 9.00 -1.67 12.39
N LEU A 158 8.60 -2.81 11.83
CA LEU A 158 9.24 -3.38 10.66
C LEU A 158 8.69 -2.69 9.40
N ASP A 159 9.59 -2.10 8.64
CA ASP A 159 9.25 -1.29 7.46
C ASP A 159 9.12 -2.16 6.19
N PHE A 160 7.89 -2.47 5.83
CA PHE A 160 7.55 -3.13 4.56
C PHE A 160 7.11 -2.12 3.48
N GLY A 161 7.23 -0.83 3.75
CA GLY A 161 6.71 0.30 2.98
C GLY A 161 5.73 1.13 3.82
N VAL A 162 6.17 1.52 5.01
CA VAL A 162 5.33 2.18 6.01
C VAL A 162 4.92 3.59 5.57
N LYS A 163 3.65 3.93 5.82
CA LYS A 163 3.13 5.28 5.62
C LYS A 163 3.50 6.21 6.78
N THR A 164 3.89 7.43 6.45
CA THR A 164 4.22 8.49 7.43
C THR A 164 3.09 8.72 8.43
N THR A 165 1.84 8.71 7.97
CA THR A 165 0.67 8.89 8.84
C THR A 165 0.55 7.77 9.87
N ILE A 166 0.84 6.51 9.50
CA ILE A 166 0.83 5.39 10.46
C ILE A 166 1.88 5.61 11.55
N LEU A 167 3.10 6.01 11.17
CA LEU A 167 4.15 6.30 12.15
C LEU A 167 3.76 7.44 13.10
N ARG A 168 3.15 8.50 12.58
CA ARG A 168 2.61 9.60 13.42
C ARG A 168 1.55 9.11 14.41
N CYS A 169 0.63 8.25 13.97
CA CYS A 169 -0.35 7.65 14.89
C CYS A 169 0.30 6.75 15.96
N LEU A 170 1.34 5.99 15.59
CA LEU A 170 2.06 5.16 16.55
C LEU A 170 2.79 5.99 17.62
N THR A 171 3.28 7.19 17.28
CA THR A 171 3.93 8.06 18.28
C THR A 171 2.96 8.59 19.35
N GLU A 172 1.67 8.49 19.17
CA GLU A 172 0.69 8.79 20.23
C GLU A 172 0.74 7.75 21.37
N PHE A 173 1.24 6.54 21.08
CA PHE A 173 1.31 5.43 22.03
C PHE A 173 2.72 5.20 22.60
N GLY A 174 3.77 5.60 21.88
CA GLY A 174 5.14 5.37 22.28
C GLY A 174 6.17 5.89 21.29
N SER A 175 7.45 5.92 21.67
CA SER A 175 8.52 6.13 20.72
C SER A 175 8.58 4.95 19.73
N VAL A 176 8.87 5.26 18.47
CA VAL A 176 8.87 4.27 17.39
C VAL A 176 10.27 4.15 16.82
N GLU A 177 10.85 2.97 16.89
CA GLU A 177 12.07 2.62 16.15
C GLU A 177 11.68 1.86 14.89
N VAL A 178 11.98 2.41 13.74
CA VAL A 178 11.68 1.81 12.43
C VAL A 178 12.92 1.04 11.96
N LEU A 179 12.73 -0.24 11.67
CA LEU A 179 13.79 -1.16 11.23
C LEU A 179 13.53 -1.65 9.80
N PRO A 180 14.60 -1.92 9.03
CA PRO A 180 14.47 -2.55 7.72
C PRO A 180 13.71 -3.87 7.78
N ALA A 181 13.03 -4.22 6.69
CA ALA A 181 12.31 -5.49 6.55
C ALA A 181 13.21 -6.72 6.75
N SER A 182 14.50 -6.60 6.42
CA SER A 182 15.50 -7.67 6.57
C SER A 182 15.96 -7.95 8.02
N THR A 183 15.45 -7.19 9.00
CA THR A 183 15.84 -7.33 10.41
C THR A 183 15.34 -8.67 10.98
N SER A 184 16.21 -9.45 11.58
CA SER A 184 15.86 -10.75 12.16
C SER A 184 15.03 -10.64 13.45
N ALA A 185 14.29 -11.69 13.81
CA ALA A 185 13.53 -11.74 15.06
C ALA A 185 14.41 -11.50 16.30
N ALA A 186 15.64 -12.06 16.32
CA ALA A 186 16.57 -11.88 17.42
C ALA A 186 16.99 -10.41 17.59
N GLU A 187 17.25 -9.71 16.49
CA GLU A 187 17.59 -8.28 16.49
C GLU A 187 16.40 -7.42 16.95
N VAL A 188 15.18 -7.74 16.51
CA VAL A 188 13.95 -7.08 16.96
C VAL A 188 13.77 -7.25 18.48
N LEU A 189 13.88 -8.48 18.98
CA LEU A 189 13.73 -8.78 20.42
C LEU A 189 14.82 -8.10 21.27
N ALA A 190 16.05 -7.99 20.74
CA ALA A 190 17.15 -7.32 21.42
C ALA A 190 16.89 -5.81 21.65
N ARG A 191 15.96 -5.18 20.91
CA ARG A 191 15.53 -3.79 21.15
C ARG A 191 14.72 -3.64 22.44
N GLY A 192 14.17 -4.72 22.98
CA GLY A 192 13.36 -4.70 24.19
C GLY A 192 12.11 -3.83 24.07
N ALA A 193 11.41 -3.92 22.94
CA ALA A 193 10.19 -3.18 22.66
C ALA A 193 9.00 -3.73 23.47
N ASP A 194 8.06 -2.86 23.81
CA ASP A 194 6.78 -3.21 24.43
C ASP A 194 5.76 -3.78 23.40
N GLY A 195 6.00 -3.53 22.12
CA GLY A 195 5.20 -4.06 21.02
C GLY A 195 5.93 -3.94 19.68
N VAL A 196 5.57 -4.82 18.75
CA VAL A 196 6.07 -4.83 17.37
C VAL A 196 4.93 -4.50 16.42
N PHE A 197 5.18 -3.56 15.53
CA PHE A 197 4.29 -3.19 14.44
C PHE A 197 4.82 -3.71 13.11
N LEU A 198 3.98 -4.42 12.37
CA LEU A 198 4.23 -4.88 11.01
C LEU A 198 3.51 -3.95 10.03
N SER A 199 4.26 -3.23 9.23
CA SER A 199 3.67 -2.17 8.42
C SER A 199 2.88 -2.68 7.20
N ASN A 200 2.14 -1.77 6.58
CA ASN A 200 1.66 -1.93 5.22
C ASN A 200 2.83 -2.04 4.24
N GLY A 201 2.55 -2.48 3.02
CA GLY A 201 3.57 -2.60 1.98
C GLY A 201 3.02 -3.17 0.68
N PRO A 202 3.83 -3.16 -0.38
CA PRO A 202 3.47 -3.65 -1.71
C PRO A 202 3.78 -5.13 -1.90
N GLY A 203 3.29 -5.68 -3.01
CA GLY A 203 3.72 -6.96 -3.55
C GLY A 203 2.91 -8.15 -3.02
N ASP A 204 3.44 -9.31 -3.34
CA ASP A 204 2.84 -10.61 -3.02
C ASP A 204 3.38 -11.13 -1.69
N PRO A 205 2.53 -11.28 -0.64
CA PRO A 205 2.97 -11.87 0.62
C PRO A 205 3.51 -13.30 0.44
N GLY A 206 3.14 -14.00 -0.63
CA GLY A 206 3.65 -15.32 -0.98
C GLY A 206 5.15 -15.38 -1.25
N MET A 207 5.77 -14.25 -1.62
CA MET A 207 7.19 -14.15 -1.93
C MET A 207 8.06 -13.74 -0.73
N LEU A 208 7.47 -13.56 0.44
CA LEU A 208 8.11 -12.95 1.61
C LEU A 208 8.33 -13.96 2.76
N ASP A 209 8.77 -15.18 2.43
CA ASP A 209 8.98 -16.26 3.41
C ASP A 209 9.97 -15.85 4.53
N HIS A 210 10.98 -15.05 4.22
CA HIS A 210 11.91 -14.51 5.21
C HIS A 210 11.23 -13.62 6.26
N LEU A 211 10.19 -12.85 5.87
CA LEU A 211 9.37 -12.07 6.80
C LEU A 211 8.47 -12.97 7.66
N VAL A 212 7.92 -14.01 7.04
CA VAL A 212 7.11 -15.02 7.75
C VAL A 212 7.95 -15.71 8.83
N GLU A 213 9.19 -16.07 8.51
CA GLU A 213 10.14 -16.66 9.48
C GLU A 213 10.44 -15.69 10.63
N THR A 214 10.75 -14.43 10.31
CA THR A 214 11.00 -13.39 11.33
C THR A 214 9.79 -13.22 12.24
N VAL A 215 8.58 -13.06 11.68
CA VAL A 215 7.35 -12.89 12.46
C VAL A 215 7.04 -14.12 13.31
N SER A 216 7.26 -15.32 12.78
CA SER A 216 7.09 -16.58 13.53
C SER A 216 7.97 -16.64 14.78
N GLY A 217 9.21 -16.11 14.71
CA GLY A 217 10.11 -16.00 15.85
C GLY A 217 9.68 -14.95 16.89
N LEU A 218 8.81 -14.00 16.52
CA LEU A 218 8.29 -12.97 17.42
C LEU A 218 6.98 -13.38 18.12
N ILE A 219 6.21 -14.30 17.53
CA ILE A 219 4.91 -14.73 18.07
C ILE A 219 5.08 -15.36 19.46
N GLY A 220 4.35 -14.83 20.43
CA GLY A 220 4.41 -15.29 21.84
C GLY A 220 5.54 -14.69 22.65
N GLN A 221 6.46 -13.92 22.04
CA GLN A 221 7.56 -13.22 22.74
C GLN A 221 7.18 -11.75 23.06
N VAL A 222 6.42 -11.12 22.17
CA VAL A 222 6.05 -9.71 22.26
C VAL A 222 4.67 -9.51 21.60
N PRO A 223 3.85 -8.53 22.04
CA PRO A 223 2.64 -8.16 21.34
C PRO A 223 2.94 -7.70 19.92
N ILE A 224 2.15 -8.19 18.94
CA ILE A 224 2.32 -7.86 17.52
C ILE A 224 1.03 -7.27 16.98
N PHE A 225 1.14 -6.21 16.19
CA PHE A 225 0.04 -5.64 15.44
C PHE A 225 0.46 -5.43 13.98
N GLY A 226 -0.36 -5.87 13.03
CA GLY A 226 -0.07 -5.75 11.60
C GLY A 226 -1.17 -5.04 10.83
N ILE A 227 -0.78 -4.18 9.87
CA ILE A 227 -1.70 -3.52 8.94
C ILE A 227 -1.41 -3.98 7.52
N CYS A 228 -2.46 -4.31 6.74
CA CYS A 228 -2.39 -4.68 5.33
C CYS A 228 -1.39 -5.83 5.10
N LEU A 229 -0.25 -5.59 4.44
CA LEU A 229 0.79 -6.60 4.24
C LEU A 229 1.27 -7.20 5.58
N GLY A 230 1.47 -6.38 6.61
CA GLY A 230 1.86 -6.85 7.93
C GLY A 230 0.83 -7.80 8.56
N HIS A 231 -0.47 -7.54 8.36
CA HIS A 231 -1.54 -8.47 8.75
C HIS A 231 -1.48 -9.78 7.94
N GLN A 232 -1.20 -9.71 6.64
CA GLN A 232 -1.09 -10.88 5.77
C GLN A 232 0.12 -11.75 6.15
N ILE A 233 1.27 -11.14 6.42
CA ILE A 233 2.48 -11.85 6.90
C ILE A 233 2.23 -12.50 8.27
N LEU A 234 1.54 -11.79 9.19
CA LEU A 234 1.13 -12.38 10.47
C LEU A 234 0.21 -13.58 10.27
N GLY A 235 -0.78 -13.49 9.38
CA GLY A 235 -1.66 -14.60 9.01
C GLY A 235 -0.86 -15.81 8.51
N ARG A 236 0.10 -15.59 7.62
CA ARG A 236 0.99 -16.64 7.10
C ARG A 236 1.86 -17.25 8.20
N ALA A 237 2.40 -16.44 9.10
CA ALA A 237 3.18 -16.92 10.24
C ALA A 237 2.36 -17.76 11.24
N LEU A 238 1.04 -17.58 11.24
CA LEU A 238 0.08 -18.41 11.98
C LEU A 238 -0.37 -19.65 11.21
N GLY A 239 0.03 -19.79 9.94
CA GLY A 239 -0.27 -20.93 9.06
C GLY A 239 -1.42 -20.71 8.08
N ALA A 240 -2.02 -19.52 8.04
CA ALA A 240 -3.09 -19.21 7.08
C ALA A 240 -2.49 -18.82 5.71
N PRO A 241 -2.96 -19.39 4.58
CA PRO A 241 -2.55 -18.94 3.26
C PRO A 241 -3.13 -17.57 2.92
N THR A 242 -2.54 -16.93 1.92
CA THR A 242 -3.06 -15.70 1.33
C THR A 242 -3.54 -15.94 -0.10
N VAL A 243 -4.55 -15.20 -0.51
CA VAL A 243 -5.16 -15.29 -1.84
C VAL A 243 -5.12 -13.92 -2.53
N LYS A 244 -4.87 -13.91 -3.84
CA LYS A 244 -4.93 -12.68 -4.64
C LYS A 244 -6.40 -12.38 -4.96
N LEU A 245 -6.82 -11.15 -4.69
CA LEU A 245 -8.13 -10.64 -5.08
C LEU A 245 -8.12 -10.27 -6.57
N PRO A 246 -9.22 -10.47 -7.31
CA PRO A 246 -9.24 -10.22 -8.76
C PRO A 246 -8.81 -8.81 -9.16
N PHE A 247 -9.24 -7.78 -8.42
CA PHE A 247 -8.90 -6.37 -8.70
C PHE A 247 -8.51 -5.59 -7.44
N GLY A 248 -8.33 -6.29 -6.30
CA GLY A 248 -7.99 -5.68 -5.03
C GLY A 248 -9.12 -4.85 -4.40
N HIS A 249 -8.84 -4.31 -3.23
CA HIS A 249 -9.67 -3.32 -2.56
C HIS A 249 -8.90 -2.00 -2.46
N HIS A 250 -9.34 -0.97 -3.18
CA HIS A 250 -8.67 0.32 -3.22
C HIS A 250 -9.68 1.47 -3.14
N GLY A 251 -9.74 2.14 -1.99
CA GLY A 251 -10.63 3.28 -1.78
C GLY A 251 -11.14 3.40 -0.36
N GLY A 252 -11.94 4.44 -0.11
CA GLY A 252 -12.48 4.78 1.21
C GLY A 252 -13.94 4.36 1.42
N ASN A 253 -14.43 3.37 0.70
CA ASN A 253 -15.84 2.97 0.69
C ASN A 253 -16.05 1.45 0.86
N HIS A 254 -15.13 0.77 1.53
CA HIS A 254 -15.21 -0.67 1.75
C HIS A 254 -15.90 -0.98 3.08
N PRO A 255 -17.04 -1.73 3.07
CA PRO A 255 -17.71 -2.12 4.28
C PRO A 255 -16.93 -3.23 5.00
N VAL A 256 -16.83 -3.13 6.32
CA VAL A 256 -16.30 -4.19 7.18
C VAL A 256 -17.30 -4.47 8.27
N LYS A 257 -17.64 -5.74 8.45
CA LYS A 257 -18.57 -6.20 9.47
C LYS A 257 -17.81 -6.69 10.70
N ASP A 258 -18.12 -6.11 11.85
CA ASP A 258 -17.76 -6.66 13.15
C ASP A 258 -18.65 -7.88 13.45
N LEU A 259 -18.04 -9.04 13.59
CA LEU A 259 -18.74 -10.31 13.77
C LEU A 259 -19.31 -10.47 15.19
N LEU A 260 -18.77 -9.74 16.19
CA LEU A 260 -19.26 -9.80 17.56
C LEU A 260 -20.52 -8.95 17.74
N THR A 261 -20.52 -7.76 17.19
CA THR A 261 -21.61 -6.78 17.35
C THR A 261 -22.60 -6.75 16.19
N GLY A 262 -22.20 -7.28 15.04
CA GLY A 262 -22.95 -7.22 13.78
C GLY A 262 -22.94 -5.84 13.11
N ARG A 263 -22.22 -4.84 13.65
CA ARG A 263 -22.09 -3.50 13.07
C ARG A 263 -21.30 -3.54 11.76
N ILE A 264 -21.67 -2.67 10.85
CA ILE A 264 -20.93 -2.44 9.61
C ILE A 264 -20.30 -1.05 9.69
N GLU A 265 -19.01 -1.00 9.42
CA GLU A 265 -18.23 0.23 9.35
C GLU A 265 -17.68 0.40 7.95
N ILE A 266 -17.61 1.64 7.46
CA ILE A 266 -17.00 1.93 6.17
C ILE A 266 -15.54 2.26 6.41
N THR A 267 -14.67 1.54 5.70
CA THR A 267 -13.22 1.62 5.89
C THR A 267 -12.51 2.06 4.61
N SER A 268 -11.28 2.54 4.80
CA SER A 268 -10.33 2.77 3.72
C SER A 268 -9.43 1.55 3.57
N GLN A 269 -9.32 1.03 2.35
CA GLN A 269 -8.51 -0.14 2.06
C GLN A 269 -7.60 0.10 0.86
N ASN A 270 -6.42 -0.54 0.88
CA ASN A 270 -5.49 -0.60 -0.23
C ASN A 270 -4.71 -1.91 -0.15
N HIS A 271 -5.22 -2.97 -0.78
CA HIS A 271 -4.55 -4.27 -0.85
C HIS A 271 -5.04 -5.11 -2.03
N ASN A 272 -4.14 -5.93 -2.60
CA ASN A 272 -4.43 -6.89 -3.66
C ASN A 272 -4.60 -8.32 -3.15
N PHE A 273 -4.14 -8.60 -1.93
CA PHE A 273 -4.18 -9.92 -1.32
C PHE A 273 -4.99 -9.88 -0.03
N ALA A 274 -5.54 -11.02 0.35
CA ALA A 274 -6.23 -11.20 1.61
C ALA A 274 -5.79 -12.52 2.27
N VAL A 275 -5.90 -12.60 3.60
CA VAL A 275 -5.77 -13.86 4.32
C VAL A 275 -7.00 -14.70 4.03
N ASP A 276 -6.81 -15.98 3.70
CA ASP A 276 -7.90 -16.91 3.46
C ASP A 276 -8.58 -17.29 4.79
N ALA A 277 -9.74 -16.69 5.04
CA ALA A 277 -10.52 -16.93 6.25
C ALA A 277 -11.06 -18.35 6.37
N ASP A 278 -11.29 -19.05 5.26
CA ASP A 278 -11.81 -20.42 5.25
C ASP A 278 -10.76 -21.42 5.80
N SER A 279 -9.49 -21.03 5.80
CA SER A 279 -8.39 -21.80 6.36
C SER A 279 -8.35 -21.82 7.89
N PHE A 280 -8.98 -20.88 8.58
CA PHE A 280 -8.83 -20.67 10.03
C PHE A 280 -9.25 -21.88 10.87
N ALA A 281 -10.25 -22.64 10.43
CA ALA A 281 -10.70 -23.85 11.11
C ALA A 281 -9.64 -24.99 11.12
N GLN A 282 -8.60 -24.87 10.29
CA GLN A 282 -7.54 -25.88 10.13
C GLN A 282 -6.23 -25.45 10.82
N LEU A 283 -6.16 -24.24 11.39
CA LEU A 283 -4.98 -23.74 12.05
C LEU A 283 -4.75 -24.45 13.39
N GLU A 284 -3.50 -24.77 13.69
CA GLU A 284 -3.11 -25.37 14.97
C GLU A 284 -3.23 -24.38 16.15
N ARG A 285 -3.21 -23.09 15.86
CA ARG A 285 -3.28 -22.01 16.85
C ARG A 285 -4.71 -21.49 16.95
N ASP A 286 -5.07 -21.04 18.13
CA ASP A 286 -6.34 -20.38 18.38
C ASP A 286 -6.37 -18.99 17.75
N VAL A 287 -7.00 -18.88 16.59
CA VAL A 287 -7.12 -17.66 15.80
C VAL A 287 -8.59 -17.34 15.60
N HIS A 288 -8.99 -16.13 15.96
CA HIS A 288 -10.36 -15.65 15.83
C HIS A 288 -10.50 -14.56 14.80
N MET A 289 -11.37 -14.74 13.84
CA MET A 289 -11.80 -13.68 12.94
C MET A 289 -12.84 -12.81 13.66
N THR A 290 -12.50 -11.55 13.91
CA THR A 290 -13.39 -10.58 14.57
C THR A 290 -14.13 -9.70 13.58
N HIS A 291 -13.53 -9.45 12.41
CA HIS A 291 -14.08 -8.58 11.38
C HIS A 291 -13.91 -9.24 10.01
N VAL A 292 -14.83 -8.95 9.10
CA VAL A 292 -14.79 -9.42 7.70
C VAL A 292 -15.25 -8.32 6.74
N ASN A 293 -14.58 -8.24 5.59
CA ASN A 293 -14.97 -7.36 4.47
C ASN A 293 -16.00 -8.04 3.58
#